data_c81707418bc79404194dc70831b339ca
#
_entry.id   c81707418bc79404194dc70831b339ca
#
_cell.length_a   1.000
_cell.length_b   1.000
_cell.length_c   1.000
_cell.angle_alpha   90.00
_cell.angle_beta   90.00
_cell.angle_gamma   90.00
#
_symmetry.space_group_name_H-M   'P 1'
#
loop_
_entity.id
_entity.type
_entity.pdbx_description
1 polymer ?
#
loop_
_entity_poly.entity_id
_entity_poly.type
_entity_poly.pdbx_seq_one_letter_code
_entity_poly.pdbx_strand_id
1 'polypeptide(L)'
;MSDARLDSVLDTAVDGIVVIDESGSILVFNQACEKLFGWNEDEVRGHNISILMPEDYASKHDDYVANYLTTGVRKIIGIGREVRGQHRNGTSFPVELSVGEAITPEGRQFVGFLSDLRPRKEAEQRLNQLQTDLLHMARVSAMDEMGAALAHELNQPLTAVMLYLQAISRANARETARLGGSSGFSENTKLILDKAVREAERAGNIIQRMRQFVEKREPERRLLDLNPLVDDAVELTLLGHRRGTRMTRALTDNLPQVLVDPVQIQQIVVNLVRNALEVVKNVDSPEVQVTTRTCDDMVEMAVEDNGPGIPPDAVPNLFRAFVTSKRTGLGLGLAISRTIAQNHGGDLTVDPGGNGHGACFVLKLPISRTAPS
;
A
#
# COMPACT_ATOMS: atom_id res chain seq x y z
N MET A 1 8.48 19.36 53.38
CA MET A 1 7.28 18.63 52.90
C MET A 1 7.05 18.83 51.39
N SER A 2 7.69 19.81 50.73
CA SER A 2 7.64 20.05 49.28
C SER A 2 8.51 19.06 48.49
N ASP A 3 9.75 18.81 48.95
CA ASP A 3 10.75 18.02 48.23
C ASP A 3 10.34 16.55 48.06
N ALA A 4 9.90 15.89 49.14
CA ALA A 4 9.48 14.47 49.08
C ALA A 4 8.28 14.20 48.11
N ARG A 5 7.43 15.22 47.84
CA ARG A 5 6.35 15.09 46.85
C ARG A 5 6.86 15.27 45.44
N LEU A 6 7.82 16.16 45.26
CA LEU A 6 8.46 16.39 43.95
C LEU A 6 9.26 15.14 43.53
N ASP A 7 10.05 14.60 44.49
CA ASP A 7 10.80 13.36 44.25
C ASP A 7 9.88 12.21 43.86
N SER A 8 8.74 12.04 44.59
CA SER A 8 7.76 11.00 44.27
C SER A 8 7.14 11.17 42.87
N VAL A 9 6.91 12.41 42.42
CA VAL A 9 6.39 12.69 41.06
C VAL A 9 7.43 12.37 40.02
N LEU A 10 8.69 12.72 40.23
CA LEU A 10 9.79 12.43 39.32
C LEU A 10 10.03 10.92 39.19
N ASP A 11 9.98 10.19 40.32
CA ASP A 11 10.21 8.74 40.34
C ASP A 11 9.07 7.93 39.73
N THR A 12 7.82 8.43 39.79
CA THR A 12 6.65 7.74 39.24
C THR A 12 6.32 8.14 37.81
N ALA A 13 7.00 9.17 37.27
CA ALA A 13 6.78 9.60 35.88
C ALA A 13 7.18 8.51 34.89
N VAL A 14 6.30 8.26 33.92
CA VAL A 14 6.56 7.30 32.83
C VAL A 14 7.56 7.89 31.81
N ASP A 15 7.45 9.20 31.59
CA ASP A 15 8.36 9.93 30.69
C ASP A 15 9.65 10.34 31.41
N GLY A 16 10.72 10.41 30.65
CA GLY A 16 11.99 10.96 31.12
C GLY A 16 11.82 12.44 31.44
N ILE A 17 12.27 12.86 32.62
CA ILE A 17 12.32 14.26 33.03
C ILE A 17 13.78 14.61 33.31
N VAL A 18 14.29 15.61 32.60
CA VAL A 18 15.62 16.16 32.79
C VAL A 18 15.52 17.66 33.01
N VAL A 19 16.25 18.19 33.99
CA VAL A 19 16.36 19.63 34.21
C VAL A 19 17.82 20.05 34.03
N ILE A 20 18.02 21.12 33.27
CA ILE A 20 19.35 21.70 33.04
C ILE A 20 19.38 23.17 33.44
N ASP A 21 20.52 23.69 33.74
CA ASP A 21 20.80 25.11 33.95
C ASP A 21 21.07 25.84 32.61
N GLU A 22 21.40 27.15 32.69
CA GLU A 22 21.75 27.99 31.54
C GLU A 22 23.00 27.54 30.78
N SER A 23 23.87 26.77 31.44
CA SER A 23 25.12 26.23 30.86
C SER A 23 24.90 24.85 30.19
N GLY A 24 23.70 24.29 30.28
CA GLY A 24 23.38 22.92 29.80
C GLY A 24 23.78 21.83 30.79
N SER A 25 24.17 22.18 32.05
CA SER A 25 24.47 21.21 33.09
C SER A 25 23.23 20.53 33.64
N ILE A 26 23.24 19.21 33.76
CA ILE A 26 22.12 18.40 34.27
C ILE A 26 22.00 18.60 35.79
N LEU A 27 20.84 19.07 36.24
CA LEU A 27 20.49 19.27 37.64
C LEU A 27 19.62 18.13 38.19
N VAL A 28 18.69 17.63 37.35
CA VAL A 28 17.75 16.54 37.68
C VAL A 28 17.70 15.57 36.55
N PHE A 29 17.69 14.27 36.88
CA PHE A 29 17.63 13.18 35.93
C PHE A 29 16.81 12.04 36.54
N ASN A 30 15.52 11.93 36.20
CA ASN A 30 14.62 10.98 36.87
C ASN A 30 14.87 9.52 36.46
N GLN A 31 14.27 8.60 37.19
CA GLN A 31 14.39 7.15 36.96
C GLN A 31 13.99 6.71 35.54
N ALA A 32 13.03 7.39 34.90
CA ALA A 32 12.65 7.11 33.52
C ALA A 32 13.78 7.49 32.54
N CYS A 33 14.49 8.58 32.77
CA CYS A 33 15.69 8.95 32.03
C CYS A 33 16.81 7.92 32.18
N GLU A 34 17.03 7.39 33.40
CA GLU A 34 18.02 6.34 33.62
C GLU A 34 17.73 5.10 32.78
N LYS A 35 16.48 4.65 32.74
CA LYS A 35 16.05 3.52 31.92
C LYS A 35 16.15 3.80 30.41
N LEU A 36 15.87 5.04 30.00
CA LEU A 36 15.85 5.46 28.61
C LEU A 36 17.26 5.57 28.02
N PHE A 37 18.18 6.16 28.76
CA PHE A 37 19.55 6.47 28.30
C PHE A 37 20.62 5.50 28.81
N GLY A 38 20.33 4.71 29.87
CA GLY A 38 21.27 3.75 30.46
C GLY A 38 22.37 4.39 31.34
N TRP A 39 22.18 5.63 31.77
CA TRP A 39 23.03 6.35 32.70
C TRP A 39 22.31 6.44 34.05
N ASN A 40 23.05 6.38 35.17
CA ASN A 40 22.50 6.70 36.47
C ASN A 40 22.56 8.21 36.73
N GLU A 41 21.64 8.74 37.56
CA GLU A 41 21.61 10.17 37.89
C GLU A 41 22.96 10.65 38.42
N ASP A 42 23.58 9.91 39.33
CA ASP A 42 24.88 10.27 39.94
C ASP A 42 26.03 10.39 38.91
N GLU A 43 25.93 9.66 37.77
CA GLU A 43 26.94 9.70 36.71
C GLU A 43 26.77 10.90 35.79
N VAL A 44 25.57 11.43 35.64
CA VAL A 44 25.28 12.52 34.68
C VAL A 44 25.09 13.88 35.35
N ARG A 45 24.79 13.93 36.64
CA ARG A 45 24.55 15.17 37.35
C ARG A 45 25.78 16.08 37.29
N GLY A 46 25.54 17.34 36.89
CA GLY A 46 26.62 18.32 36.67
C GLY A 46 27.35 18.16 35.32
N HIS A 47 27.09 17.12 34.54
CA HIS A 47 27.60 17.01 33.18
C HIS A 47 26.71 17.74 32.19
N ASN A 48 27.26 18.14 31.04
CA ASN A 48 26.49 18.77 29.99
C ASN A 48 25.54 17.76 29.36
N ILE A 49 24.28 18.19 29.08
CA ILE A 49 23.21 17.39 28.48
C ILE A 49 23.56 16.78 27.11
N SER A 50 24.59 17.32 26.46
CA SER A 50 25.10 16.83 25.16
C SER A 50 25.48 15.35 25.14
N ILE A 51 25.80 14.76 26.31
CA ILE A 51 26.13 13.33 26.46
C ILE A 51 24.94 12.42 26.10
N LEU A 52 23.70 12.94 26.10
CA LEU A 52 22.48 12.22 25.76
C LEU A 52 22.13 12.31 24.28
N MET A 53 22.96 12.93 23.46
CA MET A 53 22.68 13.24 22.06
C MET A 53 23.77 12.67 21.13
N PRO A 54 23.41 12.29 19.88
CA PRO A 54 24.41 12.05 18.84
C PRO A 54 25.27 13.29 18.57
N GLU A 55 26.51 13.08 18.13
CA GLU A 55 27.51 14.13 17.94
C GLU A 55 27.06 15.30 17.05
N ASP A 56 26.27 15.01 16.03
CA ASP A 56 25.68 16.01 15.11
C ASP A 56 24.75 17.03 15.82
N TYR A 57 24.13 16.62 16.92
CA TYR A 57 23.27 17.46 17.76
C TYR A 57 24.03 18.03 18.96
N ALA A 58 24.89 17.23 19.57
CA ALA A 58 25.69 17.60 20.74
C ALA A 58 26.49 18.86 20.47
N SER A 59 27.19 18.92 19.31
CA SER A 59 28.05 20.05 18.93
C SER A 59 27.30 21.39 18.73
N LYS A 60 25.99 21.36 18.59
CA LYS A 60 25.14 22.54 18.31
C LYS A 60 24.21 22.90 19.47
N HIS A 61 24.10 22.05 20.47
CA HIS A 61 23.13 22.23 21.54
C HIS A 61 23.40 23.49 22.37
N ASP A 62 24.62 23.72 22.74
CA ASP A 62 25.00 24.90 23.54
C ASP A 62 24.77 26.20 22.77
N ASP A 63 24.97 26.18 21.44
CA ASP A 63 24.65 27.31 20.57
C ASP A 63 23.12 27.58 20.52
N TYR A 64 22.30 26.53 20.57
CA TYR A 64 20.84 26.68 20.62
C TYR A 64 20.37 27.32 21.94
N VAL A 65 20.93 26.90 23.07
CA VAL A 65 20.65 27.48 24.38
C VAL A 65 21.12 28.93 24.45
N ALA A 66 22.35 29.22 24.04
CA ALA A 66 22.94 30.58 24.03
C ALA A 66 22.14 31.52 23.11
N ASN A 67 21.69 31.05 21.93
CA ASN A 67 20.89 31.84 21.02
C ASN A 67 19.51 32.16 21.61
N TYR A 68 18.88 31.19 22.29
CA TYR A 68 17.61 31.41 22.97
C TYR A 68 17.77 32.44 24.12
N LEU A 69 18.79 32.30 24.94
CA LEU A 69 19.07 33.22 26.04
C LEU A 69 19.27 34.67 25.55
N THR A 70 19.86 34.83 24.35
CA THR A 70 20.17 36.14 23.78
C THR A 70 18.99 36.76 23.04
N THR A 71 18.25 35.94 22.28
CA THR A 71 17.21 36.46 21.36
C THR A 71 15.78 36.30 21.89
N GLY A 72 15.54 35.41 22.87
CA GLY A 72 14.21 35.05 23.37
C GLY A 72 13.33 34.31 22.37
N VAL A 73 13.86 33.92 21.19
CA VAL A 73 13.09 33.24 20.13
C VAL A 73 12.92 31.76 20.46
N ARG A 74 11.69 31.36 20.76
CA ARG A 74 11.30 29.98 21.09
C ARG A 74 11.26 29.13 19.82
N LYS A 75 12.21 28.17 19.66
CA LYS A 75 12.22 27.20 18.55
C LYS A 75 11.67 25.81 18.94
N ILE A 76 11.85 25.42 20.21
CA ILE A 76 11.51 24.09 20.75
C ILE A 76 10.62 24.22 21.99
N ILE A 77 10.71 25.32 22.73
CA ILE A 77 10.01 25.54 24.00
C ILE A 77 8.50 25.60 23.76
N GLY A 78 7.75 24.67 24.37
CA GLY A 78 6.30 24.55 24.27
C GLY A 78 5.78 23.82 23.04
N ILE A 79 6.65 23.23 22.21
CA ILE A 79 6.28 22.45 21.02
C ILE A 79 7.01 21.09 21.11
N GLY A 80 6.25 19.99 21.17
CA GLY A 80 6.82 18.64 21.10
C GLY A 80 7.53 18.43 19.76
N ARG A 81 8.73 17.87 19.78
CA ARG A 81 9.51 17.59 18.57
C ARG A 81 10.18 16.23 18.67
N GLU A 82 10.12 15.47 17.57
CA GLU A 82 10.93 14.25 17.44
C GLU A 82 12.40 14.61 17.26
N VAL A 83 13.25 14.06 18.14
CA VAL A 83 14.70 14.19 18.12
C VAL A 83 15.35 12.83 18.29
N ARG A 84 16.68 12.78 18.16
CA ARG A 84 17.45 11.56 18.42
C ARG A 84 18.17 11.66 19.77
N GLY A 85 17.86 10.71 20.66
CA GLY A 85 18.65 10.46 21.86
C GLY A 85 19.76 9.45 21.58
N GLN A 86 20.80 9.44 22.40
CA GLN A 86 21.88 8.47 22.37
C GLN A 86 21.99 7.76 23.73
N HIS A 87 21.82 6.44 23.70
CA HIS A 87 22.01 5.59 24.86
C HIS A 87 23.51 5.46 25.19
N ARG A 88 23.86 5.18 26.45
CA ARG A 88 25.26 4.99 26.95
C ARG A 88 26.09 4.02 26.10
N ASN A 89 25.45 3.00 25.49
CA ASN A 89 26.14 2.04 24.62
C ASN A 89 26.41 2.54 23.19
N GLY A 90 26.08 3.81 22.89
CA GLY A 90 26.26 4.44 21.59
C GLY A 90 25.08 4.25 20.62
N THR A 91 24.03 3.48 20.98
CA THR A 91 22.87 3.33 20.11
C THR A 91 22.01 4.59 20.10
N SER A 92 21.62 5.07 18.92
CA SER A 92 20.74 6.22 18.74
C SER A 92 19.31 5.75 18.60
N PHE A 93 18.36 6.44 19.24
CA PHE A 93 16.93 6.11 19.23
C PHE A 93 16.05 7.36 19.14
N PRO A 94 14.82 7.25 18.61
CA PRO A 94 13.90 8.37 18.47
C PRO A 94 13.22 8.68 19.81
N VAL A 95 13.19 9.96 20.16
CA VAL A 95 12.57 10.50 21.38
C VAL A 95 11.70 11.69 21.01
N GLU A 96 10.55 11.83 21.60
CA GLU A 96 9.79 13.09 21.57
C GLU A 96 10.27 13.97 22.72
N LEU A 97 10.79 15.15 22.40
CA LEU A 97 11.27 16.14 23.35
C LEU A 97 10.30 17.32 23.42
N SER A 98 9.83 17.64 24.62
CA SER A 98 9.14 18.89 24.93
C SER A 98 9.93 19.64 26.00
N VAL A 99 10.18 20.93 25.80
CA VAL A 99 10.98 21.75 26.71
C VAL A 99 10.12 22.86 27.34
N GLY A 100 10.15 22.94 28.65
CA GLY A 100 9.63 24.04 29.45
C GLY A 100 10.74 24.90 30.02
N GLU A 101 10.43 26.14 30.42
CA GLU A 101 11.35 27.07 31.08
C GLU A 101 10.82 27.35 32.48
N ALA A 102 11.70 27.36 33.48
CA ALA A 102 11.42 27.75 34.85
C ALA A 102 12.42 28.82 35.29
N ILE A 103 11.93 29.88 35.94
CA ILE A 103 12.77 30.90 36.55
C ILE A 103 12.78 30.66 38.05
N THR A 104 13.95 30.34 38.58
CA THR A 104 14.16 30.07 40.00
C THR A 104 15.03 31.13 40.63
N PRO A 105 15.14 31.21 41.97
CA PRO A 105 16.08 32.11 42.67
C PRO A 105 17.56 31.84 42.31
N GLU A 106 17.84 30.61 41.84
CA GLU A 106 19.19 30.13 41.48
C GLU A 106 19.54 30.41 40.02
N GLY A 107 18.60 30.92 39.26
CA GLY A 107 18.75 31.23 37.83
C GLY A 107 17.64 30.58 36.97
N ARG A 108 17.83 30.67 35.68
CA ARG A 108 16.91 30.09 34.69
C ARG A 108 17.22 28.61 34.48
N GLN A 109 16.21 27.81 34.44
CA GLN A 109 16.32 26.35 34.24
C GLN A 109 15.42 25.90 33.10
N PHE A 110 15.82 24.87 32.39
CA PHE A 110 15.05 24.23 31.32
C PHE A 110 14.63 22.82 31.73
N VAL A 111 13.34 22.52 31.62
CA VAL A 111 12.78 21.22 31.95
C VAL A 111 12.44 20.50 30.65
N GLY A 112 13.14 19.41 30.37
CA GLY A 112 12.89 18.54 29.22
C GLY A 112 12.03 17.34 29.62
N PHE A 113 10.97 17.09 28.86
CA PHE A 113 10.17 15.86 28.91
C PHE A 113 10.51 15.01 27.71
N LEU A 114 10.82 13.74 27.94
CA LEU A 114 11.40 12.81 26.99
C LEU A 114 10.53 11.54 26.91
N SER A 115 9.76 11.39 25.83
CA SER A 115 8.94 10.19 25.62
C SER A 115 9.60 9.26 24.61
N ASP A 116 9.75 7.97 24.96
CA ASP A 116 10.32 6.95 24.07
C ASP A 116 9.37 6.64 22.92
N LEU A 117 9.82 6.92 21.69
CA LEU A 117 9.04 6.64 20.48
C LEU A 117 9.26 5.24 19.91
N ARG A 118 10.22 4.44 20.44
CA ARG A 118 10.50 3.07 19.94
C ARG A 118 9.27 2.18 19.98
N PRO A 119 8.53 2.05 21.10
CA PRO A 119 7.37 1.15 21.17
C PRO A 119 6.29 1.52 20.16
N ARG A 120 6.06 2.82 19.97
CA ARG A 120 5.08 3.33 19.00
C ARG A 120 5.50 3.02 17.57
N LYS A 121 6.77 3.28 17.21
CA LYS A 121 7.30 3.00 15.85
C LYS A 121 7.34 1.51 15.56
N GLU A 122 7.68 0.66 16.53
CA GLU A 122 7.63 -0.79 16.39
C GLU A 122 6.20 -1.30 16.15
N ALA A 123 5.23 -0.76 16.89
CA ALA A 123 3.81 -1.10 16.69
C ALA A 123 3.32 -0.66 15.30
N GLU A 124 3.67 0.54 14.86
CA GLU A 124 3.34 1.06 13.53
C GLU A 124 3.96 0.20 12.42
N GLN A 125 5.25 -0.19 12.57
CA GLN A 125 5.92 -1.09 11.62
C GLN A 125 5.26 -2.47 11.58
N ARG A 126 4.88 -3.02 12.74
CA ARG A 126 4.19 -4.31 12.82
C ARG A 126 2.81 -4.28 12.17
N LEU A 127 2.06 -3.19 12.36
CA LEU A 127 0.77 -2.98 11.67
C LEU A 127 0.95 -2.92 10.15
N ASN A 128 1.92 -2.18 9.66
CA ASN A 128 2.22 -2.08 8.24
C ASN A 128 2.62 -3.44 7.63
N GLN A 129 3.42 -4.23 8.38
CA GLN A 129 3.78 -5.58 7.95
C GLN A 129 2.56 -6.50 7.86
N LEU A 130 1.70 -6.50 8.89
CA LEU A 130 0.46 -7.29 8.88
C LEU A 130 -0.48 -6.89 7.74
N GLN A 131 -0.60 -5.60 7.44
CA GLN A 131 -1.38 -5.12 6.29
C GLN A 131 -0.80 -5.66 4.97
N THR A 132 0.51 -5.62 4.80
CA THR A 132 1.18 -6.16 3.61
C THR A 132 0.94 -7.67 3.46
N ASP A 133 1.00 -8.42 4.56
CA ASP A 133 0.75 -9.86 4.56
C ASP A 133 -0.71 -10.18 4.21
N LEU A 134 -1.67 -9.43 4.76
CA LEU A 134 -3.10 -9.58 4.41
C LEU A 134 -3.36 -9.27 2.94
N LEU A 135 -2.76 -8.22 2.39
CA LEU A 135 -2.88 -7.88 0.97
C LEU A 135 -2.30 -8.99 0.07
N HIS A 136 -1.19 -9.58 0.48
CA HIS A 136 -0.60 -10.71 -0.23
C HIS A 136 -1.51 -11.94 -0.20
N MET A 137 -2.03 -12.32 0.98
CA MET A 137 -2.96 -13.44 1.13
C MET A 137 -4.22 -13.26 0.28
N ALA A 138 -4.77 -12.04 0.21
CA ALA A 138 -5.94 -11.75 -0.61
C ALA A 138 -5.66 -11.94 -2.12
N ARG A 139 -4.46 -11.56 -2.58
CA ARG A 139 -4.04 -11.80 -3.98
C ARG A 139 -3.92 -13.28 -4.29
N VAL A 140 -3.27 -14.04 -3.41
CA VAL A 140 -3.15 -15.50 -3.54
C VAL A 140 -4.52 -16.17 -3.54
N SER A 141 -5.42 -15.79 -2.61
CA SER A 141 -6.78 -16.32 -2.57
C SER A 141 -7.60 -15.99 -3.83
N ALA A 142 -7.47 -14.76 -4.35
CA ALA A 142 -8.12 -14.39 -5.61
C ALA A 142 -7.60 -15.25 -6.78
N MET A 143 -6.34 -15.61 -6.76
CA MET A 143 -5.72 -16.43 -7.78
C MET A 143 -6.12 -17.92 -7.67
N ASP A 144 -6.26 -18.46 -6.46
CA ASP A 144 -6.77 -19.80 -6.24
C ASP A 144 -8.18 -19.99 -6.79
N GLU A 145 -9.06 -19.00 -6.57
CA GLU A 145 -10.42 -19.03 -7.13
C GLU A 145 -10.42 -18.96 -8.67
N MET A 146 -9.40 -18.30 -9.27
CA MET A 146 -9.24 -18.22 -10.71
C MET A 146 -8.41 -19.39 -11.29
N GLY A 147 -7.79 -20.23 -10.44
CA GLY A 147 -6.79 -21.21 -10.86
C GLY A 147 -7.25 -22.18 -11.94
N ALA A 148 -8.46 -22.73 -11.81
CA ALA A 148 -9.01 -23.65 -12.82
C ALA A 148 -9.25 -22.95 -14.18
N ALA A 149 -9.67 -21.70 -14.16
CA ALA A 149 -9.91 -20.91 -15.34
C ALA A 149 -8.60 -20.50 -16.02
N LEU A 150 -7.61 -20.07 -15.22
CA LEU A 150 -6.28 -19.75 -15.70
C LEU A 150 -5.58 -20.96 -16.32
N ALA A 151 -5.70 -22.16 -15.71
CA ALA A 151 -5.20 -23.39 -16.29
C ALA A 151 -5.85 -23.69 -17.65
N HIS A 152 -7.14 -23.46 -17.78
CA HIS A 152 -7.86 -23.64 -19.05
C HIS A 152 -7.36 -22.65 -20.11
N GLU A 153 -7.22 -21.38 -19.78
CA GLU A 153 -6.74 -20.31 -20.65
C GLU A 153 -5.29 -20.47 -21.07
N LEU A 154 -4.42 -21.00 -20.19
CA LEU A 154 -3.05 -21.36 -20.55
C LEU A 154 -2.99 -22.58 -21.47
N ASN A 155 -3.85 -23.57 -21.22
CA ASN A 155 -3.88 -24.76 -22.07
C ASN A 155 -4.39 -24.49 -23.49
N GLN A 156 -5.22 -23.44 -23.71
CA GLN A 156 -5.70 -23.07 -25.05
C GLN A 156 -4.56 -22.65 -26.00
N PRO A 157 -3.74 -21.62 -25.71
CA PRO A 157 -2.63 -21.24 -26.60
C PRO A 157 -1.58 -22.34 -26.72
N LEU A 158 -1.32 -23.09 -25.63
CA LEU A 158 -0.38 -24.21 -25.70
C LEU A 158 -0.88 -25.33 -26.61
N THR A 159 -2.17 -25.65 -26.56
CA THR A 159 -2.79 -26.63 -27.46
C THR A 159 -2.73 -26.12 -28.92
N ALA A 160 -3.00 -24.83 -29.16
CA ALA A 160 -2.87 -24.23 -30.48
C ALA A 160 -1.44 -24.29 -31.00
N VAL A 161 -0.43 -23.98 -30.19
CA VAL A 161 1.00 -24.14 -30.51
C VAL A 161 1.31 -25.58 -30.92
N MET A 162 0.86 -26.57 -30.14
CA MET A 162 1.07 -27.99 -30.46
C MET A 162 0.44 -28.37 -31.80
N LEU A 163 -0.78 -27.90 -32.07
CA LEU A 163 -1.47 -28.18 -33.33
C LEU A 163 -0.75 -27.53 -34.53
N TYR A 164 -0.25 -26.32 -34.40
CA TYR A 164 0.53 -25.64 -35.42
C TYR A 164 1.86 -26.36 -35.70
N LEU A 165 2.58 -26.78 -34.65
CA LEU A 165 3.81 -27.56 -34.80
C LEU A 165 3.58 -28.92 -35.48
N GLN A 166 2.49 -29.61 -35.13
CA GLN A 166 2.07 -30.85 -35.80
C GLN A 166 1.72 -30.62 -37.28
N ALA A 167 1.05 -29.52 -37.60
CA ALA A 167 0.73 -29.17 -39.00
C ALA A 167 2.00 -28.92 -39.82
N ILE A 168 2.98 -28.21 -39.25
CA ILE A 168 4.30 -27.97 -39.87
C ILE A 168 5.01 -29.31 -40.09
N SER A 169 5.05 -30.18 -39.08
CA SER A 169 5.71 -31.50 -39.21
C SER A 169 5.09 -32.34 -40.30
N ARG A 170 3.76 -32.38 -40.41
CA ARG A 170 3.06 -33.12 -41.48
C ARG A 170 3.28 -32.50 -42.86
N ALA A 171 3.29 -31.15 -42.97
CA ALA A 171 3.55 -30.47 -44.22
C ALA A 171 4.97 -30.76 -44.72
N ASN A 172 5.98 -30.66 -43.87
CA ASN A 172 7.36 -30.97 -44.22
C ASN A 172 7.55 -32.45 -44.63
N ALA A 173 6.93 -33.40 -43.91
CA ALA A 173 7.01 -34.82 -44.27
C ALA A 173 6.45 -35.11 -45.68
N ARG A 174 5.33 -34.44 -46.03
CA ARG A 174 4.73 -34.56 -47.38
C ARG A 174 5.58 -33.94 -48.48
N GLU A 175 6.24 -32.80 -48.21
CA GLU A 175 7.05 -32.08 -49.17
C GLU A 175 8.39 -32.80 -49.41
N THR A 176 9.00 -33.36 -48.37
CA THR A 176 10.20 -34.20 -48.46
C THR A 176 9.93 -35.47 -49.28
N ALA A 177 8.74 -36.09 -49.09
CA ALA A 177 8.32 -37.27 -49.87
C ALA A 177 8.05 -36.95 -51.35
N ARG A 178 7.71 -35.69 -51.68
CA ARG A 178 7.39 -35.26 -53.04
C ARG A 178 8.61 -34.79 -53.84
N LEU A 179 9.60 -34.21 -53.22
CA LEU A 179 10.73 -33.48 -53.87
C LEU A 179 12.08 -34.16 -53.74
N GLY A 180 12.21 -35.26 -53.00
CA GLY A 180 13.43 -36.05 -52.91
C GLY A 180 14.69 -35.33 -52.43
N GLY A 181 14.58 -34.18 -51.78
CA GLY A 181 15.72 -33.41 -51.29
C GLY A 181 15.34 -32.06 -50.69
N SER A 182 16.23 -31.54 -49.90
CA SER A 182 16.24 -30.30 -49.12
C SER A 182 15.44 -29.14 -49.75
N SER A 183 14.22 -28.91 -49.24
CA SER A 183 13.42 -27.75 -49.56
C SER A 183 13.35 -26.83 -48.35
N GLY A 184 13.56 -25.54 -48.54
CA GLY A 184 13.28 -24.54 -47.50
C GLY A 184 11.79 -24.50 -47.12
N PHE A 185 11.46 -23.97 -45.95
CA PHE A 185 10.07 -23.83 -45.49
C PHE A 185 9.22 -23.09 -46.52
N SER A 186 8.11 -23.72 -46.93
CA SER A 186 7.12 -23.06 -47.78
C SER A 186 6.53 -21.81 -47.11
N GLU A 187 6.01 -20.87 -47.87
CA GLU A 187 5.40 -19.64 -47.35
C GLU A 187 4.24 -19.93 -46.38
N ASN A 188 3.48 -21.00 -46.65
CA ASN A 188 2.43 -21.50 -45.76
C ASN A 188 3.00 -22.03 -44.44
N THR A 189 4.16 -22.69 -44.45
CA THR A 189 4.84 -23.17 -43.24
C THR A 189 5.31 -22.01 -42.36
N LYS A 190 5.84 -20.96 -43.00
CA LYS A 190 6.22 -19.72 -42.27
C LYS A 190 5.03 -19.07 -41.60
N LEU A 191 3.88 -18.93 -42.28
CA LEU A 191 2.65 -18.38 -41.73
C LEU A 191 2.14 -19.18 -40.53
N ILE A 192 2.22 -20.52 -40.58
CA ILE A 192 1.82 -21.38 -39.47
C ILE A 192 2.80 -21.21 -38.28
N LEU A 193 4.08 -21.10 -38.53
CA LEU A 193 5.10 -20.85 -37.51
C LEU A 193 4.87 -19.51 -36.80
N ASP A 194 4.57 -18.44 -37.56
CA ASP A 194 4.26 -17.13 -36.99
C ASP A 194 3.00 -17.15 -36.09
N LYS A 195 2.03 -17.96 -36.45
CA LYS A 195 0.85 -18.16 -35.58
C LYS A 195 1.23 -18.89 -34.28
N ALA A 196 2.08 -19.92 -34.36
CA ALA A 196 2.55 -20.63 -33.18
C ALA A 196 3.36 -19.73 -32.23
N VAL A 197 4.21 -18.86 -32.79
CA VAL A 197 4.98 -17.88 -32.02
C VAL A 197 4.05 -16.91 -31.29
N ARG A 198 3.06 -16.35 -31.98
CA ARG A 198 2.07 -15.43 -31.34
C ARG A 198 1.30 -16.09 -30.20
N GLU A 199 0.90 -17.35 -30.33
CA GLU A 199 0.18 -18.06 -29.25
C GLU A 199 1.14 -18.38 -28.08
N ALA A 200 2.39 -18.68 -28.32
CA ALA A 200 3.41 -18.85 -27.28
C ALA A 200 3.69 -17.54 -26.50
N GLU A 201 3.79 -16.42 -27.23
CA GLU A 201 3.92 -15.07 -26.65
C GLU A 201 2.70 -14.72 -25.78
N ARG A 202 1.49 -15.05 -26.25
CA ARG A 202 0.24 -14.87 -25.50
C ARG A 202 0.27 -15.65 -24.18
N ALA A 203 0.67 -16.92 -24.20
CA ALA A 203 0.81 -17.73 -22.99
C ALA A 203 1.86 -17.14 -22.02
N GLY A 204 2.99 -16.68 -22.55
CA GLY A 204 4.03 -16.00 -21.78
C GLY A 204 3.54 -14.74 -21.08
N ASN A 205 2.76 -13.91 -21.79
CA ASN A 205 2.17 -12.69 -21.24
C ASN A 205 1.17 -12.99 -20.12
N ILE A 206 0.35 -14.03 -20.26
CA ILE A 206 -0.57 -14.46 -19.20
C ILE A 206 0.22 -14.84 -17.93
N ILE A 207 1.26 -15.67 -18.05
CA ILE A 207 2.11 -16.09 -16.93
C ILE A 207 2.78 -14.89 -16.28
N GLN A 208 3.30 -13.94 -17.05
CA GLN A 208 3.97 -12.76 -16.54
C GLN A 208 3.01 -11.85 -15.75
N ARG A 209 1.80 -11.59 -16.27
CA ARG A 209 0.74 -10.84 -15.56
C ARG A 209 0.36 -11.51 -14.24
N MET A 210 0.20 -12.84 -14.25
CA MET A 210 -0.06 -13.62 -13.03
C MET A 210 1.05 -13.46 -11.99
N ARG A 211 2.30 -13.60 -12.40
CA ARG A 211 3.46 -13.46 -11.51
C ARG A 211 3.52 -12.08 -10.88
N GLN A 212 3.37 -11.02 -11.68
CA GLN A 212 3.36 -9.64 -11.19
C GLN A 212 2.24 -9.36 -10.18
N PHE A 213 1.07 -10.00 -10.37
CA PHE A 213 -0.07 -9.83 -9.46
C PHE A 213 0.13 -10.52 -8.10
N VAL A 214 0.83 -11.67 -8.06
CA VAL A 214 1.03 -12.45 -6.82
C VAL A 214 2.30 -12.04 -6.07
N GLU A 215 3.30 -11.47 -6.75
CA GLU A 215 4.59 -11.19 -6.15
C GLU A 215 4.47 -10.27 -4.93
N LYS A 216 5.06 -10.69 -3.80
CA LYS A 216 5.15 -9.88 -2.59
C LYS A 216 6.21 -8.82 -2.80
N ARG A 217 5.81 -7.55 -2.80
CA ARG A 217 6.70 -6.40 -2.93
C ARG A 217 6.26 -5.26 -2.03
N GLU A 218 7.15 -4.35 -1.73
CA GLU A 218 6.79 -3.07 -1.11
C GLU A 218 5.98 -2.21 -2.09
N PRO A 219 4.95 -1.47 -1.59
CA PRO A 219 4.16 -0.58 -2.42
C PRO A 219 5.03 0.51 -3.05
N GLU A 220 5.00 0.63 -4.37
CA GLU A 220 5.73 1.66 -5.10
C GLU A 220 4.76 2.52 -5.89
N ARG A 221 4.55 3.76 -5.43
CA ARG A 221 3.67 4.70 -6.10
C ARG A 221 4.39 5.38 -7.25
N ARG A 222 3.72 5.48 -8.39
CA ARG A 222 4.19 6.22 -9.57
C ARG A 222 3.04 6.93 -10.26
N LEU A 223 3.38 8.01 -10.96
CA LEU A 223 2.45 8.71 -11.82
C LEU A 223 2.10 7.87 -13.03
N LEU A 224 0.82 7.63 -13.26
CA LEU A 224 0.37 6.86 -14.42
C LEU A 224 -1.05 7.26 -14.87
N ASP A 225 -1.37 6.93 -16.12
CA ASP A 225 -2.74 6.90 -16.64
C ASP A 225 -3.44 5.65 -16.12
N LEU A 226 -4.67 5.83 -15.62
CA LEU A 226 -5.46 4.74 -15.04
C LEU A 226 -6.02 3.79 -16.11
N ASN A 227 -6.31 4.28 -17.31
CA ASN A 227 -7.00 3.51 -18.36
C ASN A 227 -6.27 2.23 -18.79
N PRO A 228 -4.97 2.24 -19.12
CA PRO A 228 -4.24 1.02 -19.46
C PRO A 228 -4.26 -0.02 -18.34
N LEU A 229 -4.20 0.45 -17.09
CA LEU A 229 -4.21 -0.42 -15.92
C LEU A 229 -5.59 -1.09 -15.72
N VAL A 230 -6.67 -0.33 -15.95
CA VAL A 230 -8.05 -0.84 -15.91
C VAL A 230 -8.26 -1.87 -17.01
N ASP A 231 -7.83 -1.61 -18.24
CA ASP A 231 -7.94 -2.55 -19.35
C ASP A 231 -7.20 -3.86 -19.06
N ASP A 232 -5.96 -3.80 -18.59
CA ASP A 232 -5.18 -4.98 -18.22
C ASP A 232 -5.85 -5.81 -17.12
N ALA A 233 -6.43 -5.15 -16.11
CA ALA A 233 -7.13 -5.80 -15.00
C ALA A 233 -8.44 -6.47 -15.44
N VAL A 234 -9.20 -5.80 -16.30
CA VAL A 234 -10.45 -6.35 -16.88
C VAL A 234 -10.12 -7.56 -17.74
N GLU A 235 -9.11 -7.47 -18.62
CA GLU A 235 -8.68 -8.61 -19.43
C GLU A 235 -8.24 -9.79 -18.55
N LEU A 236 -7.42 -9.55 -17.52
CA LEU A 236 -7.00 -10.59 -16.59
C LEU A 236 -8.19 -11.28 -15.94
N THR A 237 -9.22 -10.52 -15.55
CA THR A 237 -10.41 -11.06 -14.90
C THR A 237 -11.28 -11.87 -15.87
N LEU A 238 -11.37 -11.45 -17.13
CA LEU A 238 -12.12 -12.15 -18.17
C LEU A 238 -11.49 -13.47 -18.58
N LEU A 239 -10.18 -13.65 -18.39
CA LEU A 239 -9.49 -14.92 -18.68
C LEU A 239 -10.10 -16.14 -17.97
N GLY A 240 -10.86 -15.93 -16.91
CA GLY A 240 -11.49 -17.01 -16.15
C GLY A 240 -13.00 -17.14 -16.30
N HIS A 241 -13.65 -16.30 -17.11
CA HIS A 241 -15.11 -16.27 -17.17
C HIS A 241 -15.67 -16.90 -18.45
N ARG A 242 -16.74 -17.69 -18.28
CA ARG A 242 -17.45 -18.32 -19.40
C ARG A 242 -18.02 -17.25 -20.33
N ARG A 243 -17.93 -17.48 -21.65
CA ARG A 243 -18.57 -16.67 -22.68
C ARG A 243 -20.06 -16.54 -22.38
N GLY A 244 -20.59 -15.31 -22.27
CA GLY A 244 -21.99 -15.04 -22.06
C GLY A 244 -22.30 -13.72 -21.36
N THR A 245 -21.40 -13.16 -20.60
CA THR A 245 -21.55 -11.83 -19.99
C THR A 245 -21.10 -10.76 -20.97
N ARG A 246 -21.93 -9.75 -21.20
CA ARG A 246 -21.59 -8.57 -21.99
C ARG A 246 -20.73 -7.65 -21.11
N MET A 247 -19.45 -7.49 -21.46
CA MET A 247 -18.54 -6.55 -20.81
C MET A 247 -18.39 -5.31 -21.68
N THR A 248 -18.75 -4.14 -21.14
CA THR A 248 -18.59 -2.85 -21.82
C THR A 248 -17.56 -1.99 -21.10
N ARG A 249 -16.77 -1.23 -21.87
CA ARG A 249 -15.74 -0.31 -21.36
C ARG A 249 -16.01 1.05 -21.97
N ALA A 250 -16.25 2.05 -21.13
CA ALA A 250 -16.41 3.46 -21.53
C ALA A 250 -15.36 4.29 -20.75
N LEU A 251 -14.13 4.19 -21.23
CA LEU A 251 -12.97 4.87 -20.63
C LEU A 251 -12.81 6.25 -21.26
N THR A 252 -12.77 7.30 -20.43
CA THR A 252 -12.61 8.68 -20.90
C THR A 252 -11.20 8.91 -21.42
N ASP A 253 -11.08 9.45 -22.63
CA ASP A 253 -9.78 9.82 -23.21
C ASP A 253 -9.10 10.95 -22.42
N ASN A 254 -7.77 10.95 -22.40
CA ASN A 254 -6.94 11.96 -21.73
C ASN A 254 -7.25 12.12 -20.23
N LEU A 255 -7.42 11.01 -19.54
CA LEU A 255 -7.63 10.99 -18.09
C LEU A 255 -6.41 11.60 -17.37
N PRO A 256 -6.60 12.50 -16.37
CA PRO A 256 -5.48 13.03 -15.58
C PRO A 256 -4.70 11.91 -14.88
N GLN A 257 -3.37 12.10 -14.75
CA GLN A 257 -2.52 11.15 -14.06
C GLN A 257 -2.79 11.10 -12.56
N VAL A 258 -2.67 9.91 -11.98
CA VAL A 258 -2.79 9.64 -10.55
C VAL A 258 -1.49 9.06 -10.00
N LEU A 259 -1.16 9.38 -8.74
CA LEU A 259 0.04 8.86 -8.05
C LEU A 259 -0.32 7.61 -7.25
N VAL A 260 -0.14 6.43 -7.85
CA VAL A 260 -0.62 5.17 -7.28
C VAL A 260 0.36 4.01 -7.48
N ASP A 261 0.22 2.95 -6.69
CA ASP A 261 0.85 1.66 -6.95
C ASP A 261 0.00 0.87 -7.94
N PRO A 262 0.51 0.57 -9.15
CA PRO A 262 -0.27 -0.06 -10.20
C PRO A 262 -0.78 -1.46 -9.83
N VAL A 263 -0.02 -2.24 -9.05
CA VAL A 263 -0.45 -3.59 -8.65
C VAL A 263 -1.58 -3.53 -7.62
N GLN A 264 -1.54 -2.58 -6.69
CA GLN A 264 -2.60 -2.41 -5.71
C GLN A 264 -3.89 -1.92 -6.36
N ILE A 265 -3.82 -0.99 -7.31
CA ILE A 265 -5.00 -0.54 -8.06
C ILE A 265 -5.55 -1.67 -8.94
N GLN A 266 -4.67 -2.40 -9.64
CA GLN A 266 -5.09 -3.58 -10.43
C GLN A 266 -5.82 -4.61 -9.55
N GLN A 267 -5.41 -4.80 -8.31
CA GLN A 267 -6.09 -5.66 -7.34
C GLN A 267 -7.51 -5.18 -7.03
N ILE A 268 -7.73 -3.86 -6.87
CA ILE A 268 -9.08 -3.30 -6.69
C ILE A 268 -9.94 -3.63 -7.91
N VAL A 269 -9.46 -3.32 -9.11
CA VAL A 269 -10.22 -3.54 -10.36
C VAL A 269 -10.59 -5.01 -10.53
N VAL A 270 -9.63 -5.92 -10.39
CA VAL A 270 -9.85 -7.38 -10.46
C VAL A 270 -10.91 -7.83 -9.46
N ASN A 271 -10.83 -7.35 -8.21
CA ASN A 271 -11.79 -7.72 -7.18
C ASN A 271 -13.22 -7.22 -7.50
N LEU A 272 -13.36 -5.96 -7.95
CA LEU A 272 -14.66 -5.37 -8.28
C LEU A 272 -15.28 -6.04 -9.50
N VAL A 273 -14.53 -6.20 -10.58
CA VAL A 273 -15.00 -6.85 -11.81
C VAL A 273 -15.37 -8.30 -11.56
N ARG A 274 -14.58 -9.05 -10.80
CA ARG A 274 -14.92 -10.42 -10.40
C ARG A 274 -16.21 -10.49 -9.60
N ASN A 275 -16.40 -9.59 -8.63
CA ASN A 275 -17.62 -9.54 -7.83
C ASN A 275 -18.85 -9.26 -8.72
N ALA A 276 -18.75 -8.32 -9.66
CA ALA A 276 -19.81 -8.02 -10.62
C ALA A 276 -20.14 -9.23 -11.50
N LEU A 277 -19.12 -9.86 -12.10
CA LEU A 277 -19.29 -11.05 -12.95
C LEU A 277 -19.94 -12.24 -12.21
N GLU A 278 -19.66 -12.39 -10.92
CA GLU A 278 -20.27 -13.45 -10.11
C GLU A 278 -21.75 -13.20 -9.84
N VAL A 279 -22.13 -11.95 -9.55
CA VAL A 279 -23.50 -11.59 -9.23
C VAL A 279 -24.42 -11.73 -10.45
N VAL A 280 -23.92 -11.41 -11.65
CA VAL A 280 -24.72 -11.50 -12.89
C VAL A 280 -24.83 -12.89 -13.48
N LYS A 281 -24.17 -13.92 -12.92
CA LYS A 281 -24.18 -15.30 -13.47
C LYS A 281 -25.56 -15.88 -13.74
N ASN A 282 -26.57 -15.49 -12.96
CA ASN A 282 -27.94 -16.00 -13.02
C ASN A 282 -28.94 -14.96 -13.59
N VAL A 283 -28.45 -13.91 -14.21
CA VAL A 283 -29.26 -12.86 -14.86
C VAL A 283 -29.47 -13.24 -16.32
N ASP A 284 -30.66 -13.02 -16.85
CA ASP A 284 -31.04 -13.42 -18.23
C ASP A 284 -30.21 -12.77 -19.33
N SER A 285 -29.74 -11.56 -19.13
CA SER A 285 -28.82 -10.83 -20.04
C SER A 285 -27.69 -10.20 -19.21
N PRO A 286 -26.69 -10.99 -18.80
CA PRO A 286 -25.70 -10.52 -17.87
C PRO A 286 -24.82 -9.43 -18.49
N GLU A 287 -24.75 -8.27 -17.85
CA GLU A 287 -23.97 -7.12 -18.30
C GLU A 287 -23.16 -6.54 -17.13
N VAL A 288 -21.90 -6.20 -17.42
CA VAL A 288 -21.00 -5.47 -16.53
C VAL A 288 -20.37 -4.34 -17.32
N GLN A 289 -20.40 -3.14 -16.77
CA GLN A 289 -19.80 -1.96 -17.37
C GLN A 289 -18.67 -1.41 -16.51
N VAL A 290 -17.55 -1.03 -17.14
CA VAL A 290 -16.46 -0.33 -16.48
C VAL A 290 -16.30 1.04 -17.14
N THR A 291 -16.34 2.09 -16.33
CA THR A 291 -16.22 3.47 -16.80
C THR A 291 -15.12 4.21 -16.05
N THR A 292 -14.49 5.17 -16.71
CA THR A 292 -13.61 6.14 -16.07
C THR A 292 -14.02 7.55 -16.40
N ARG A 293 -13.91 8.47 -15.45
CA ARG A 293 -14.21 9.88 -15.66
C ARG A 293 -13.42 10.77 -14.70
N THR A 294 -13.32 12.04 -15.02
CA THR A 294 -12.81 13.07 -14.11
C THR A 294 -14.01 13.73 -13.42
N CYS A 295 -13.95 13.85 -12.10
CA CYS A 295 -14.95 14.53 -11.30
C CYS A 295 -14.23 15.42 -10.28
N ASP A 296 -14.37 16.74 -10.40
CA ASP A 296 -13.64 17.73 -9.61
C ASP A 296 -12.10 17.48 -9.63
N ASP A 297 -11.49 17.33 -8.47
CA ASP A 297 -10.06 17.04 -8.31
C ASP A 297 -9.76 15.51 -8.21
N MET A 298 -10.68 14.67 -8.66
CA MET A 298 -10.59 13.22 -8.56
C MET A 298 -10.75 12.54 -9.92
N VAL A 299 -10.05 11.43 -10.10
CA VAL A 299 -10.34 10.44 -11.13
C VAL A 299 -11.25 9.38 -10.51
N GLU A 300 -12.38 9.11 -11.16
CA GLU A 300 -13.30 8.07 -10.76
C GLU A 300 -13.26 6.91 -11.76
N MET A 301 -13.19 5.69 -11.23
CA MET A 301 -13.41 4.44 -11.97
C MET A 301 -14.60 3.72 -11.37
N ALA A 302 -15.61 3.43 -12.16
CA ALA A 302 -16.81 2.75 -11.72
C ALA A 302 -16.96 1.38 -12.38
N VAL A 303 -17.42 0.41 -11.60
CA VAL A 303 -17.81 -0.93 -12.04
C VAL A 303 -19.28 -1.10 -11.70
N GLU A 304 -20.12 -1.20 -12.73
CA GLU A 304 -21.57 -1.36 -12.63
C GLU A 304 -22.00 -2.73 -13.17
N ASP A 305 -22.90 -3.39 -12.47
CA ASP A 305 -23.49 -4.65 -12.88
C ASP A 305 -25.00 -4.50 -13.04
N ASN A 306 -25.63 -5.41 -13.78
CA ASN A 306 -27.09 -5.49 -13.90
C ASN A 306 -27.69 -6.59 -13.03
N GLY A 307 -27.05 -6.91 -11.90
CA GLY A 307 -27.51 -7.91 -10.95
C GLY A 307 -28.68 -7.44 -10.09
N PRO A 308 -29.00 -8.18 -9.02
CA PRO A 308 -30.13 -7.85 -8.14
C PRO A 308 -29.90 -6.65 -7.22
N GLY A 309 -28.70 -6.05 -7.24
CA GLY A 309 -28.29 -5.01 -6.31
C GLY A 309 -27.90 -5.56 -4.93
N ILE A 310 -27.67 -4.65 -3.98
CA ILE A 310 -27.25 -4.96 -2.62
C ILE A 310 -28.38 -4.65 -1.64
N PRO A 311 -28.82 -5.62 -0.80
CA PRO A 311 -29.83 -5.38 0.21
C PRO A 311 -29.45 -4.23 1.15
N PRO A 312 -30.39 -3.33 1.53
CA PRO A 312 -30.10 -2.16 2.36
C PRO A 312 -29.46 -2.50 3.72
N ASP A 313 -29.80 -3.63 4.30
CA ASP A 313 -29.26 -4.15 5.56
C ASP A 313 -27.79 -4.62 5.44
N ALA A 314 -27.35 -4.99 4.25
CA ALA A 314 -25.98 -5.41 3.98
C ALA A 314 -25.03 -4.23 3.74
N VAL A 315 -25.50 -3.09 3.25
CA VAL A 315 -24.69 -1.92 2.89
C VAL A 315 -23.76 -1.42 4.04
N PRO A 316 -24.24 -1.26 5.29
CA PRO A 316 -23.39 -0.77 6.39
C PRO A 316 -22.21 -1.69 6.72
N ASN A 317 -22.32 -2.97 6.38
CA ASN A 317 -21.31 -3.98 6.69
C ASN A 317 -20.47 -4.41 5.48
N LEU A 318 -20.76 -3.88 4.30
CA LEU A 318 -20.19 -4.33 3.02
C LEU A 318 -18.64 -4.25 2.97
N PHE A 319 -18.08 -3.22 3.60
CA PHE A 319 -16.63 -3.00 3.66
C PHE A 319 -15.99 -3.50 4.95
N ARG A 320 -16.73 -4.24 5.80
CA ARG A 320 -16.15 -4.86 6.99
C ARG A 320 -15.45 -6.17 6.61
N ALA A 321 -14.29 -6.39 7.21
CA ALA A 321 -13.54 -7.62 7.03
C ALA A 321 -14.34 -8.84 7.54
N PHE A 322 -14.19 -9.97 6.84
CA PHE A 322 -14.83 -11.25 7.15
C PHE A 322 -16.36 -11.27 7.01
N VAL A 323 -16.96 -10.26 6.41
CA VAL A 323 -18.39 -10.24 6.07
C VAL A 323 -18.55 -10.72 4.61
N THR A 324 -19.22 -11.84 4.44
CA THR A 324 -19.52 -12.40 3.11
C THR A 324 -20.82 -13.17 3.12
N SER A 325 -21.60 -13.03 2.05
CA SER A 325 -22.77 -13.86 1.78
C SER A 325 -22.41 -15.14 0.98
N LYS A 326 -21.15 -15.29 0.58
CA LYS A 326 -20.67 -16.36 -0.30
C LYS A 326 -20.26 -17.58 0.53
N ARG A 327 -20.51 -18.80 0.00
CA ARG A 327 -20.04 -20.07 0.59
C ARG A 327 -18.51 -20.24 0.50
N THR A 328 -17.90 -19.62 -0.50
CA THR A 328 -16.45 -19.62 -0.76
C THR A 328 -15.98 -18.17 -0.83
N GLY A 329 -14.98 -17.82 -0.04
CA GLY A 329 -14.40 -16.47 0.03
C GLY A 329 -14.27 -15.96 1.46
N LEU A 330 -13.14 -15.34 1.76
CA LEU A 330 -12.80 -14.86 3.11
C LEU A 330 -13.54 -13.59 3.54
N GLY A 331 -14.35 -12.96 2.65
CA GLY A 331 -15.00 -11.69 2.95
C GLY A 331 -14.03 -10.51 3.14
N LEU A 332 -12.81 -10.62 2.59
CA LEU A 332 -11.76 -9.61 2.73
C LEU A 332 -11.66 -8.68 1.52
N GLY A 333 -12.17 -9.08 0.35
CA GLY A 333 -11.90 -8.39 -0.91
C GLY A 333 -12.30 -6.91 -0.91
N LEU A 334 -13.53 -6.57 -0.54
CA LEU A 334 -14.02 -5.19 -0.52
C LEU A 334 -13.38 -4.35 0.58
N ALA A 335 -13.15 -4.94 1.77
CA ALA A 335 -12.46 -4.27 2.88
C ALA A 335 -11.03 -3.88 2.47
N ILE A 336 -10.30 -4.80 1.86
CA ILE A 336 -8.95 -4.57 1.35
C ILE A 336 -8.97 -3.54 0.21
N SER A 337 -9.91 -3.64 -0.73
CA SER A 337 -10.03 -2.68 -1.83
C SER A 337 -10.24 -1.25 -1.32
N ARG A 338 -11.07 -1.07 -0.29
CA ARG A 338 -11.27 0.24 0.34
C ARG A 338 -10.03 0.73 1.06
N THR A 339 -9.35 -0.13 1.81
CA THR A 339 -8.08 0.20 2.48
C THR A 339 -7.00 0.62 1.47
N ILE A 340 -6.89 -0.08 0.34
CA ILE A 340 -5.97 0.33 -0.74
C ILE A 340 -6.34 1.71 -1.26
N ALA A 341 -7.61 1.96 -1.57
CA ALA A 341 -8.08 3.27 -2.05
C ALA A 341 -7.72 4.40 -1.07
N GLN A 342 -7.99 4.20 0.22
CA GLN A 342 -7.69 5.16 1.29
C GLN A 342 -6.18 5.38 1.46
N ASN A 343 -5.37 4.35 1.37
CA ASN A 343 -3.91 4.49 1.37
C ASN A 343 -3.39 5.33 0.20
N HIS A 344 -4.12 5.43 -0.90
CA HIS A 344 -3.81 6.29 -2.04
C HIS A 344 -4.46 7.68 -1.96
N GLY A 345 -5.02 8.05 -0.80
CA GLY A 345 -5.69 9.34 -0.60
C GLY A 345 -7.08 9.44 -1.22
N GLY A 346 -7.63 8.31 -1.67
CA GLY A 346 -8.95 8.18 -2.26
C GLY A 346 -9.96 7.49 -1.36
N ASP A 347 -11.05 6.98 -1.95
CA ASP A 347 -12.02 6.10 -1.26
C ASP A 347 -12.70 5.16 -2.27
N LEU A 348 -13.32 4.11 -1.75
CA LEU A 348 -14.17 3.19 -2.49
C LEU A 348 -15.58 3.27 -1.93
N THR A 349 -16.53 3.69 -2.77
CA THR A 349 -17.95 3.85 -2.43
C THR A 349 -18.82 2.90 -3.24
N VAL A 350 -20.07 2.74 -2.84
CA VAL A 350 -21.04 1.89 -3.55
C VAL A 350 -22.39 2.61 -3.64
N ASP A 351 -22.98 2.55 -4.81
CA ASP A 351 -24.43 2.70 -5.01
C ASP A 351 -25.02 1.30 -5.00
N PRO A 352 -25.86 0.96 -4.02
CA PRO A 352 -26.37 -0.40 -3.86
C PRO A 352 -27.32 -0.82 -4.98
N GLY A 353 -27.79 0.11 -5.80
CA GLY A 353 -28.80 -0.17 -6.81
C GLY A 353 -30.16 -0.54 -6.20
N GLY A 354 -30.91 -1.40 -6.87
CA GLY A 354 -32.25 -1.86 -6.47
C GLY A 354 -33.28 -1.61 -7.58
N ASN A 355 -34.48 -2.15 -7.41
CA ASN A 355 -35.58 -1.99 -8.38
C ASN A 355 -35.22 -2.36 -9.83
N GLY A 356 -34.36 -3.36 -10.03
CA GLY A 356 -33.95 -3.82 -11.36
C GLY A 356 -32.66 -3.17 -11.87
N HIS A 357 -32.01 -2.31 -11.08
CA HIS A 357 -30.66 -1.82 -11.32
C HIS A 357 -29.69 -2.54 -10.39
N GLY A 358 -28.58 -3.01 -10.93
CA GLY A 358 -27.52 -3.67 -10.17
C GLY A 358 -26.70 -2.69 -9.31
N ALA A 359 -25.63 -3.19 -8.71
CA ALA A 359 -24.77 -2.36 -7.88
C ALA A 359 -23.71 -1.62 -8.73
N CYS A 360 -23.33 -0.42 -8.27
CA CYS A 360 -22.23 0.34 -8.85
C CYS A 360 -21.19 0.65 -7.79
N PHE A 361 -19.97 0.14 -7.96
CA PHE A 361 -18.81 0.43 -7.10
C PHE A 361 -17.97 1.52 -7.75
N VAL A 362 -17.64 2.57 -7.00
CA VAL A 362 -16.88 3.72 -7.48
C VAL A 362 -15.59 3.88 -6.68
N LEU A 363 -14.47 3.68 -7.36
CA LEU A 363 -13.13 4.02 -6.87
C LEU A 363 -12.83 5.48 -7.21
N LYS A 364 -12.45 6.28 -6.21
CA LYS A 364 -12.04 7.68 -6.35
C LYS A 364 -10.58 7.82 -6.00
N LEU A 365 -9.79 8.45 -6.86
CA LEU A 365 -8.36 8.68 -6.67
C LEU A 365 -8.03 10.16 -6.91
N PRO A 366 -7.20 10.80 -6.08
CA PRO A 366 -6.84 12.20 -6.27
C PRO A 366 -5.99 12.40 -7.53
N ILE A 367 -6.32 13.44 -8.29
CA ILE A 367 -5.50 13.89 -9.41
C ILE A 367 -4.16 14.38 -8.85
N SER A 368 -3.06 13.88 -9.40
CA SER A 368 -1.76 14.38 -9.03
C SER A 368 -1.51 15.70 -9.74
N ARG A 369 -1.57 16.80 -8.99
CA ARG A 369 -1.10 18.10 -9.49
C ARG A 369 0.43 18.08 -9.41
N THR A 370 1.12 17.74 -10.51
CA THR A 370 2.53 18.12 -10.65
C THR A 370 2.57 19.64 -10.60
N ALA A 371 3.20 20.18 -9.57
CA ALA A 371 3.61 21.58 -9.63
C ALA A 371 4.46 21.74 -10.90
N PRO A 372 4.20 22.74 -11.76
CA PRO A 372 5.09 22.99 -12.88
C PRO A 372 6.49 23.25 -12.31
N SER A 373 7.46 22.47 -12.77
CA SER A 373 8.89 22.59 -12.48
C SER A 373 9.44 23.94 -12.93
#